data_c9b4d36a2df46498d16724851a70667c
#
_entry.id   c9b4d36a2df46498d16724851a70667c
#
_cell.length_a   1.000
_cell.length_b   1.000
_cell.length_c   1.000
_cell.angle_alpha   90.00
_cell.angle_beta   90.00
_cell.angle_gamma   90.00
#
_symmetry.space_group_name_H-M   'P 1'
#
loop_
_entity.id
_entity.type
_entity.pdbx_description
1 polymer ?
#
loop_
_entity_poly.entity_id
_entity_poly.type
_entity_poly.pdbx_seq_one_letter_code
_entity_poly.pdbx_strand_id
1 'polypeptide(L)'
;MLDSYWKKNLGTHLLLVLVAAIWGSTWAAGRFLSYGLDEDTPATLSPATSAWLRYVFAVSVFFLWSVSTRGKRSFRFLPPDRESWIFSFWLGFLGTMAYQLLFMHGMRWTAAGDASLIIPMNPVFTILLAVPMLGQKISARMSVGLLIGISGVAVVVGWSPNSGIPLEHRAIGDFMILIAALSWAATTNLTKIMLSQDCGYSSLEIVVWYSVTGWLLLSPWVVFENWGSHIPYPSQAERVTIAYLGIVCTVLSY
;
A
#
# COMPACT_ATOMS: atom_id res chain seq x y z
N MET A 1 12.69 7.60 -35.51
CA MET A 1 12.12 8.44 -34.44
C MET A 1 11.75 7.61 -33.20
N LEU A 2 11.06 6.47 -33.32
CA LEU A 2 10.73 5.56 -32.20
C LEU A 2 12.00 4.98 -31.53
N ASP A 3 12.98 4.51 -32.29
CA ASP A 3 14.25 3.96 -31.75
C ASP A 3 15.05 4.95 -30.91
N SER A 4 15.07 6.22 -31.29
CA SER A 4 15.74 7.28 -30.53
C SER A 4 15.00 7.60 -29.23
N TYR A 5 13.67 7.56 -29.22
CA TYR A 5 12.85 7.76 -28.03
C TYR A 5 13.08 6.63 -27.00
N TRP A 6 13.04 5.37 -27.45
CA TRP A 6 13.25 4.20 -26.58
C TRP A 6 14.66 4.18 -25.97
N LYS A 7 15.69 4.44 -26.77
CA LYS A 7 17.09 4.49 -26.27
C LYS A 7 17.29 5.59 -25.24
N LYS A 8 16.67 6.76 -25.43
CA LYS A 8 16.76 7.90 -24.50
C LYS A 8 16.04 7.63 -23.17
N ASN A 9 14.96 6.85 -23.18
CA ASN A 9 14.11 6.61 -22.02
C ASN A 9 14.24 5.18 -21.44
N LEU A 10 15.17 4.37 -21.97
CA LEU A 10 15.34 2.96 -21.54
C LEU A 10 15.57 2.84 -20.03
N GLY A 11 16.40 3.71 -19.44
CA GLY A 11 16.65 3.72 -17.99
C GLY A 11 15.37 3.95 -17.18
N THR A 12 14.53 4.89 -17.60
CA THR A 12 13.22 5.15 -16.95
C THR A 12 12.28 3.96 -17.08
N HIS A 13 12.22 3.32 -18.25
CA HIS A 13 11.38 2.14 -18.43
C HIS A 13 11.86 0.95 -17.57
N LEU A 14 13.17 0.74 -17.49
CA LEU A 14 13.76 -0.30 -16.64
C LEU A 14 13.46 -0.04 -15.15
N LEU A 15 13.57 1.20 -14.69
CA LEU A 15 13.19 1.57 -13.32
C LEU A 15 11.72 1.32 -13.04
N LEU A 16 10.81 1.66 -13.97
CA LEU A 16 9.39 1.39 -13.81
C LEU A 16 9.09 -0.11 -13.75
N VAL A 17 9.76 -0.92 -14.57
CA VAL A 17 9.64 -2.39 -14.51
C VAL A 17 10.15 -2.92 -13.18
N LEU A 18 11.28 -2.41 -12.69
CA LEU A 18 11.84 -2.79 -11.39
C LEU A 18 10.87 -2.45 -10.25
N VAL A 19 10.32 -1.23 -10.22
CA VAL A 19 9.34 -0.82 -9.20
C VAL A 19 8.08 -1.70 -9.29
N ALA A 20 7.59 -2.00 -10.49
CA ALA A 20 6.45 -2.89 -10.67
C ALA A 20 6.73 -4.31 -10.16
N ALA A 21 7.94 -4.85 -10.39
CA ALA A 21 8.35 -6.15 -9.85
C ALA A 21 8.46 -6.13 -8.32
N ILE A 22 9.04 -5.07 -7.75
CA ILE A 22 9.11 -4.87 -6.28
C ILE A 22 7.70 -4.85 -5.69
N TRP A 23 6.78 -4.06 -6.25
CA TRP A 23 5.40 -4.01 -5.76
C TRP A 23 4.66 -5.32 -5.98
N GLY A 24 4.89 -5.99 -7.11
CA GLY A 24 4.33 -7.32 -7.38
C GLY A 24 4.70 -8.37 -6.35
N SER A 25 5.93 -8.32 -5.80
CA SER A 25 6.38 -9.24 -4.75
C SER A 25 5.67 -9.02 -3.40
N THR A 26 5.04 -7.85 -3.18
CA THR A 26 4.33 -7.55 -1.91
C THR A 26 3.14 -8.47 -1.66
N TRP A 27 2.54 -9.05 -2.71
CA TRP A 27 1.42 -9.98 -2.58
C TRP A 27 1.86 -11.29 -1.92
N ALA A 28 2.92 -11.90 -2.42
CA ALA A 28 3.48 -13.12 -1.83
C ALA A 28 4.00 -12.86 -0.41
N ALA A 29 4.73 -11.76 -0.21
CA ALA A 29 5.24 -11.37 1.10
C ALA A 29 4.10 -11.06 2.09
N GLY A 30 3.05 -10.37 1.66
CA GLY A 30 1.85 -10.09 2.47
C GLY A 30 1.11 -11.36 2.87
N ARG A 31 0.95 -12.31 1.94
CA ARG A 31 0.33 -13.61 2.24
C ARG A 31 1.16 -14.39 3.25
N PHE A 32 2.48 -14.46 3.04
CA PHE A 32 3.39 -15.12 3.97
C PHE A 32 3.31 -14.53 5.39
N LEU A 33 3.32 -13.21 5.53
CA LEU A 33 3.25 -12.55 6.84
C LEU A 33 1.86 -12.60 7.50
N SER A 34 0.82 -12.89 6.75
CA SER A 34 -0.56 -12.90 7.27
C SER A 34 -1.08 -14.30 7.55
N TYR A 35 -0.65 -15.27 6.77
CA TYR A 35 -1.14 -16.66 6.84
C TYR A 35 -0.03 -17.65 7.21
N GLY A 36 1.20 -17.42 6.76
CA GLY A 36 2.30 -18.37 6.83
C GLY A 36 2.59 -19.00 5.48
N LEU A 37 3.37 -20.09 5.48
CA LEU A 37 3.63 -20.87 4.27
C LEU A 37 2.48 -21.83 3.97
N ASP A 38 1.98 -22.50 5.01
CA ASP A 38 0.90 -23.48 4.96
C ASP A 38 0.20 -23.56 6.35
N GLU A 39 -0.72 -24.50 6.51
CA GLU A 39 -1.43 -24.74 7.78
C GLU A 39 -0.51 -25.24 8.90
N ASP A 40 0.56 -25.96 8.55
CA ASP A 40 1.53 -26.51 9.51
C ASP A 40 2.56 -25.45 9.95
N THR A 41 2.76 -24.41 9.15
CA THR A 41 3.69 -23.30 9.41
C THR A 41 2.97 -21.95 9.34
N PRO A 42 2.06 -21.67 10.29
CA PRO A 42 1.30 -20.43 10.31
C PRO A 42 2.20 -19.21 10.58
N ALA A 43 1.74 -18.02 10.18
CA ALA A 43 2.41 -16.78 10.51
C ALA A 43 2.51 -16.59 12.02
N THR A 44 3.69 -16.21 12.50
CA THR A 44 3.96 -16.04 13.94
C THR A 44 3.33 -14.76 14.48
N LEU A 45 3.40 -13.68 13.69
CA LEU A 45 2.91 -12.36 14.07
C LEU A 45 1.46 -12.14 13.65
N SER A 46 0.75 -11.31 14.41
CA SER A 46 -0.55 -10.81 13.96
C SER A 46 -0.41 -9.89 12.75
N PRO A 47 -1.46 -9.77 11.90
CA PRO A 47 -1.45 -8.90 10.73
C PRO A 47 -1.09 -7.45 11.04
N ALA A 48 -1.66 -6.86 12.11
CA ALA A 48 -1.34 -5.50 12.50
C ALA A 48 0.10 -5.35 12.99
N THR A 49 0.63 -6.33 13.73
CA THR A 49 2.01 -6.32 14.20
C THR A 49 3.00 -6.38 13.04
N SER A 50 2.75 -7.22 12.05
CA SER A 50 3.58 -7.32 10.84
C SER A 50 3.57 -6.00 10.05
N ALA A 51 2.40 -5.39 9.86
CA ALA A 51 2.26 -4.09 9.22
C ALA A 51 2.98 -2.99 10.02
N TRP A 52 2.81 -2.95 11.33
CA TRP A 52 3.45 -1.96 12.19
C TRP A 52 4.98 -2.05 12.16
N LEU A 53 5.54 -3.26 12.28
CA LEU A 53 6.98 -3.48 12.19
C LEU A 53 7.55 -3.08 10.83
N ARG A 54 6.83 -3.32 9.74
CA ARG A 54 7.20 -2.83 8.40
C ARG A 54 7.41 -1.31 8.42
N TYR A 55 6.50 -0.57 9.05
CA TYR A 55 6.61 0.90 9.12
C TYR A 55 7.65 1.37 10.14
N VAL A 56 8.00 0.57 11.17
CA VAL A 56 9.18 0.84 12.01
C VAL A 56 10.44 0.93 11.13
N PHE A 57 10.66 -0.04 10.25
CA PHE A 57 11.79 0.00 9.32
C PHE A 57 11.71 1.19 8.36
N ALA A 58 10.57 1.42 7.73
CA ALA A 58 10.41 2.53 6.78
C ALA A 58 10.64 3.90 7.44
N VAL A 59 10.00 4.17 8.58
CA VAL A 59 10.13 5.43 9.32
C VAL A 59 11.56 5.62 9.83
N SER A 60 12.21 4.56 10.30
CA SER A 60 13.61 4.63 10.75
C SER A 60 14.55 5.01 9.60
N VAL A 61 14.37 4.43 8.41
CA VAL A 61 15.19 4.78 7.24
C VAL A 61 14.91 6.21 6.78
N PHE A 62 13.65 6.64 6.74
CA PHE A 62 13.31 8.04 6.43
C PHE A 62 13.90 9.01 7.44
N PHE A 63 13.87 8.68 8.73
CA PHE A 63 14.48 9.50 9.78
C PHE A 63 15.99 9.62 9.61
N LEU A 64 16.69 8.50 9.43
CA LEU A 64 18.14 8.49 9.21
C LEU A 64 18.51 9.26 7.94
N TRP A 65 17.72 9.13 6.88
CA TRP A 65 17.93 9.90 5.64
C TRP A 65 17.74 11.41 5.90
N SER A 66 16.66 11.80 6.59
CA SER A 66 16.43 13.20 6.96
C SER A 66 17.58 13.79 7.77
N VAL A 67 18.14 13.03 8.71
CA VAL A 67 19.28 13.49 9.53
C VAL A 67 20.56 13.60 8.72
N SER A 68 20.84 12.63 7.82
CA SER A 68 22.08 12.61 7.03
C SER A 68 22.10 13.64 5.88
N THR A 69 20.93 14.09 5.40
CA THR A 69 20.85 15.06 4.30
C THR A 69 20.69 16.52 4.77
N ARG A 70 20.79 16.79 6.07
CA ARG A 70 20.73 18.16 6.64
C ARG A 70 21.76 19.06 5.97
N GLY A 71 21.28 20.02 5.18
CA GLY A 71 22.11 21.08 4.55
C GLY A 71 22.17 21.09 3.03
N LYS A 72 21.91 19.99 2.31
CA LYS A 72 22.01 19.94 0.84
C LYS A 72 20.72 19.66 0.08
N ARG A 73 19.77 18.90 0.67
CA ARG A 73 18.41 18.62 0.20
C ARG A 73 17.58 18.20 1.41
N SER A 74 17.39 19.12 2.36
CA SER A 74 16.59 18.81 3.54
C SER A 74 15.12 18.67 3.13
N PHE A 75 14.53 17.50 3.33
CA PHE A 75 13.10 17.35 3.37
C PHE A 75 12.59 17.43 4.82
N ARG A 76 11.37 17.88 5.00
CA ARG A 76 10.77 18.01 6.33
C ARG A 76 10.26 16.64 6.77
N PHE A 77 10.81 16.12 7.86
CA PHE A 77 10.39 14.82 8.41
C PHE A 77 8.98 14.87 9.03
N LEU A 78 8.55 16.03 9.53
CA LEU A 78 7.22 16.25 10.10
C LEU A 78 6.50 17.38 9.37
N PRO A 79 5.15 17.33 9.31
CA PRO A 79 4.35 18.41 8.74
C PRO A 79 4.62 19.74 9.44
N PRO A 80 4.79 20.86 8.70
CA PRO A 80 5.19 22.13 9.28
C PRO A 80 4.04 22.93 9.92
N ASP A 81 2.81 22.72 9.48
CA ASP A 81 1.64 23.51 9.86
C ASP A 81 0.41 22.62 10.11
N ARG A 82 -0.65 23.22 10.69
CA ARG A 82 -1.87 22.51 11.08
C ARG A 82 -2.58 21.85 9.88
N GLU A 83 -2.60 22.49 8.75
CA GLU A 83 -3.28 21.99 7.56
C GLU A 83 -2.59 20.73 7.05
N SER A 84 -1.26 20.77 6.93
CA SER A 84 -0.44 19.62 6.56
C SER A 84 -0.58 18.45 7.55
N TRP A 85 -0.76 18.74 8.86
CA TRP A 85 -1.05 17.69 9.86
C TRP A 85 -2.41 17.04 9.63
N ILE A 86 -3.45 17.81 9.29
CA ILE A 86 -4.79 17.29 8.97
C ILE A 86 -4.72 16.40 7.72
N PHE A 87 -4.06 16.87 6.66
CA PHE A 87 -3.84 16.05 5.45
C PHE A 87 -3.03 14.79 5.76
N SER A 88 -1.93 14.93 6.50
CA SER A 88 -1.09 13.80 6.90
C SER A 88 -1.85 12.76 7.73
N PHE A 89 -2.75 13.20 8.62
CA PHE A 89 -3.64 12.32 9.38
C PHE A 89 -4.53 11.51 8.46
N TRP A 90 -5.26 12.15 7.54
CA TRP A 90 -6.15 11.44 6.62
C TRP A 90 -5.40 10.54 5.63
N LEU A 91 -4.25 11.00 5.13
CA LEU A 91 -3.38 10.18 4.28
C LEU A 91 -2.82 8.97 5.05
N GLY A 92 -2.38 9.17 6.29
CA GLY A 92 -1.90 8.10 7.16
C GLY A 92 -2.99 7.11 7.55
N PHE A 93 -4.20 7.64 7.82
CA PHE A 93 -5.37 6.81 8.11
C PHE A 93 -5.74 5.94 6.91
N LEU A 94 -5.92 6.52 5.73
CA LEU A 94 -6.35 5.80 4.53
C LEU A 94 -5.20 5.01 3.89
N GLY A 95 -4.06 5.65 3.64
CA GLY A 95 -2.96 5.07 2.86
C GLY A 95 -2.07 4.11 3.65
N THR A 96 -2.05 4.24 4.99
CA THR A 96 -1.24 3.35 5.82
C THR A 96 -2.11 2.49 6.71
N MET A 97 -2.85 3.05 7.66
CA MET A 97 -3.55 2.25 8.66
C MET A 97 -4.67 1.40 8.01
N ALA A 98 -5.66 2.01 7.41
CA ALA A 98 -6.80 1.30 6.83
C ALA A 98 -6.35 0.37 5.69
N TYR A 99 -5.52 0.87 4.78
CA TYR A 99 -4.96 0.06 3.69
C TYR A 99 -4.24 -1.18 4.21
N GLN A 100 -3.32 -1.01 5.17
CA GLN A 100 -2.51 -2.13 5.66
C GLN A 100 -3.32 -3.14 6.48
N LEU A 101 -4.23 -2.67 7.32
CA LEU A 101 -5.09 -3.58 8.09
C LEU A 101 -5.97 -4.40 7.14
N LEU A 102 -6.67 -3.74 6.21
CA LEU A 102 -7.51 -4.42 5.24
C LEU A 102 -6.72 -5.36 4.34
N PHE A 103 -5.53 -4.93 3.89
CA PHE A 103 -4.64 -5.75 3.07
C PHE A 103 -4.15 -6.98 3.83
N MET A 104 -3.59 -6.81 5.03
CA MET A 104 -3.01 -7.92 5.78
C MET A 104 -4.09 -8.90 6.27
N HIS A 105 -5.23 -8.41 6.75
CA HIS A 105 -6.35 -9.29 7.12
C HIS A 105 -6.98 -9.95 5.88
N GLY A 106 -7.14 -9.23 4.78
CA GLY A 106 -7.63 -9.79 3.52
C GLY A 106 -6.72 -10.90 3.01
N MET A 107 -5.39 -10.68 3.04
CA MET A 107 -4.40 -11.70 2.65
C MET A 107 -4.43 -12.96 3.52
N ARG A 108 -4.94 -12.90 4.73
CA ARG A 108 -5.16 -14.09 5.57
C ARG A 108 -6.28 -14.99 5.03
N TRP A 109 -7.26 -14.42 4.32
CA TRP A 109 -8.48 -15.09 3.89
C TRP A 109 -8.54 -15.35 2.38
N THR A 110 -7.70 -14.67 1.57
CA THR A 110 -7.65 -14.85 0.10
C THR A 110 -6.30 -15.30 -0.39
N ALA A 111 -6.24 -15.78 -1.64
CA ALA A 111 -5.00 -16.14 -2.29
C ALA A 111 -4.21 -14.89 -2.74
N ALA A 112 -2.86 -14.97 -2.72
CA ALA A 112 -2.02 -13.88 -3.22
C ALA A 112 -2.29 -13.58 -4.71
N GLY A 113 -2.64 -14.61 -5.50
CA GLY A 113 -3.03 -14.47 -6.90
C GLY A 113 -4.28 -13.62 -7.06
N ASP A 114 -5.36 -13.90 -6.30
CA ASP A 114 -6.62 -13.16 -6.35
C ASP A 114 -6.41 -11.71 -5.94
N ALA A 115 -5.71 -11.47 -4.83
CA ALA A 115 -5.36 -10.12 -4.38
C ALA A 115 -4.56 -9.34 -5.44
N SER A 116 -3.62 -9.98 -6.13
CA SER A 116 -2.81 -9.37 -7.18
C SER A 116 -3.61 -8.94 -8.41
N LEU A 117 -4.78 -9.55 -8.64
CA LEU A 117 -5.70 -9.20 -9.72
C LEU A 117 -6.75 -8.17 -9.28
N ILE A 118 -7.10 -8.12 -7.98
CA ILE A 118 -8.06 -7.15 -7.44
C ILE A 118 -7.43 -5.75 -7.27
N ILE A 119 -6.21 -5.67 -6.76
CA ILE A 119 -5.56 -4.36 -6.50
C ILE A 119 -5.38 -3.49 -7.76
N PRO A 120 -5.14 -4.00 -8.97
CA PRO A 120 -5.21 -3.21 -10.20
C PRO A 120 -6.53 -2.48 -10.46
N MET A 121 -7.56 -2.67 -9.61
CA MET A 121 -8.72 -1.78 -9.55
C MET A 121 -8.42 -0.37 -9.01
N ASN A 122 -7.24 -0.13 -8.45
CA ASN A 122 -6.84 1.20 -7.98
C ASN A 122 -7.08 2.32 -8.99
N PRO A 123 -6.70 2.22 -10.27
CA PRO A 123 -7.00 3.24 -11.28
C PRO A 123 -8.51 3.47 -11.45
N VAL A 124 -9.31 2.41 -11.41
CA VAL A 124 -10.79 2.50 -11.52
C VAL A 124 -11.35 3.32 -10.36
N PHE A 125 -11.00 2.97 -9.13
CA PHE A 125 -11.43 3.70 -7.93
C PHE A 125 -10.87 5.13 -7.90
N THR A 126 -9.63 5.34 -8.34
CA THR A 126 -9.03 6.67 -8.43
C THR A 126 -9.82 7.58 -9.36
N ILE A 127 -10.25 7.08 -10.53
CA ILE A 127 -11.08 7.83 -11.48
C ILE A 127 -12.46 8.09 -10.87
N LEU A 128 -13.11 7.09 -10.27
CA LEU A 128 -14.43 7.24 -9.67
C LEU A 128 -14.42 8.27 -8.52
N LEU A 129 -13.43 8.21 -7.65
CA LEU A 129 -13.26 9.17 -6.55
C LEU A 129 -12.81 10.56 -7.03
N ALA A 130 -12.13 10.67 -8.17
CA ALA A 130 -11.73 11.96 -8.73
C ALA A 130 -12.94 12.81 -9.18
N VAL A 131 -14.10 12.19 -9.45
CA VAL A 131 -15.33 12.94 -9.78
C VAL A 131 -15.77 13.80 -8.59
N PRO A 132 -16.10 13.26 -7.41
CA PRO A 132 -16.52 14.08 -6.27
C PRO A 132 -15.37 14.87 -5.62
N MET A 133 -14.12 14.36 -5.64
CA MET A 133 -12.99 14.97 -4.94
C MET A 133 -12.30 16.06 -5.75
N LEU A 134 -12.22 15.92 -7.07
CA LEU A 134 -11.47 16.80 -7.96
C LEU A 134 -12.35 17.46 -9.03
N GLY A 135 -13.66 17.22 -9.04
CA GLY A 135 -14.58 17.75 -10.06
C GLY A 135 -14.31 17.23 -11.48
N GLN A 136 -13.62 16.10 -11.62
CA GLN A 136 -13.29 15.54 -12.94
C GLN A 136 -14.53 14.96 -13.61
N LYS A 137 -14.58 15.07 -14.96
CA LYS A 137 -15.66 14.49 -15.76
C LYS A 137 -15.20 13.14 -16.34
N ILE A 138 -16.04 12.12 -16.24
CA ILE A 138 -15.78 10.83 -16.85
C ILE A 138 -16.16 10.89 -18.34
N SER A 139 -15.21 10.60 -19.22
CA SER A 139 -15.46 10.48 -20.66
C SER A 139 -16.07 9.10 -21.00
N ALA A 140 -16.75 8.98 -22.15
CA ALA A 140 -17.29 7.71 -22.61
C ALA A 140 -16.22 6.61 -22.72
N ARG A 141 -15.00 6.95 -23.14
CA ARG A 141 -13.87 6.00 -23.21
C ARG A 141 -13.47 5.51 -21.83
N MET A 142 -13.43 6.41 -20.83
CA MET A 142 -13.15 6.06 -19.44
C MET A 142 -14.25 5.14 -18.88
N SER A 143 -15.53 5.41 -19.19
CA SER A 143 -16.64 4.56 -18.75
C SER A 143 -16.51 3.13 -19.28
N VAL A 144 -16.14 2.95 -20.53
CA VAL A 144 -15.88 1.62 -21.10
C VAL A 144 -14.74 0.92 -20.38
N GLY A 145 -13.61 1.62 -20.13
CA GLY A 145 -12.48 1.06 -19.38
C GLY A 145 -12.85 0.67 -17.95
N LEU A 146 -13.64 1.49 -17.27
CA LEU A 146 -14.17 1.21 -15.92
C LEU A 146 -15.03 -0.07 -15.92
N LEU A 147 -15.96 -0.20 -16.87
CA LEU A 147 -16.81 -1.38 -16.99
C LEU A 147 -15.99 -2.66 -17.24
N ILE A 148 -15.01 -2.61 -18.12
CA ILE A 148 -14.10 -3.74 -18.38
C ILE A 148 -13.34 -4.11 -17.11
N GLY A 149 -12.79 -3.13 -16.38
CA GLY A 149 -12.06 -3.35 -15.13
C GLY A 149 -12.94 -4.00 -14.06
N ILE A 150 -14.14 -3.46 -13.83
CA ILE A 150 -15.11 -4.01 -12.87
C ILE A 150 -15.50 -5.44 -13.25
N SER A 151 -15.79 -5.69 -14.54
CA SER A 151 -16.12 -7.03 -15.02
C SER A 151 -14.97 -8.02 -14.81
N GLY A 152 -13.72 -7.58 -15.03
CA GLY A 152 -12.55 -8.40 -14.77
C GLY A 152 -12.43 -8.84 -13.30
N VAL A 153 -12.63 -7.92 -12.36
CA VAL A 153 -12.63 -8.25 -10.92
C VAL A 153 -13.79 -9.16 -10.55
N ALA A 154 -14.99 -8.91 -11.10
CA ALA A 154 -16.13 -9.79 -10.85
C ALA A 154 -15.86 -11.24 -11.30
N VAL A 155 -15.14 -11.43 -12.40
CA VAL A 155 -14.71 -12.76 -12.86
C VAL A 155 -13.70 -13.36 -11.89
N VAL A 156 -12.71 -12.59 -11.41
CA VAL A 156 -11.69 -13.07 -10.45
C VAL A 156 -12.33 -13.50 -9.14
N VAL A 157 -13.17 -12.66 -8.58
CA VAL A 157 -13.84 -12.95 -7.30
C VAL A 157 -14.81 -14.14 -7.44
N GLY A 158 -15.54 -14.20 -8.57
CA GLY A 158 -16.52 -15.27 -8.83
C GLY A 158 -15.91 -16.60 -9.29
N TRP A 159 -14.74 -16.56 -9.93
CA TRP A 159 -14.13 -17.74 -10.56
C TRP A 159 -12.61 -17.77 -10.40
N SER A 160 -12.14 -17.99 -9.21
CA SER A 160 -10.72 -18.28 -8.99
C SER A 160 -10.46 -19.79 -9.13
N PRO A 161 -9.56 -20.22 -10.03
CA PRO A 161 -9.34 -21.64 -10.33
C PRO A 161 -8.58 -22.39 -9.21
N ASN A 162 -8.07 -21.70 -8.19
CA ASN A 162 -7.01 -22.24 -7.33
C ASN A 162 -7.30 -22.25 -5.86
N SER A 163 -8.47 -22.45 -5.40
CA SER A 163 -8.56 -22.28 -3.96
C SER A 163 -8.86 -23.56 -3.21
N GLY A 164 -7.87 -24.10 -2.54
CA GLY A 164 -8.05 -24.83 -1.30
C GLY A 164 -8.69 -23.98 -0.20
N ILE A 165 -9.01 -22.69 -0.46
CA ILE A 165 -9.67 -21.77 0.47
C ILE A 165 -11.18 -21.82 0.19
N PRO A 166 -12.04 -22.10 1.19
CA PRO A 166 -13.48 -22.07 1.03
C PRO A 166 -13.98 -20.73 0.47
N LEU A 167 -14.96 -20.78 -0.46
CA LEU A 167 -15.46 -19.61 -1.16
C LEU A 167 -15.91 -18.48 -0.21
N GLU A 168 -16.53 -18.83 0.90
CA GLU A 168 -16.98 -17.86 1.91
C GLU A 168 -15.84 -17.05 2.51
N HIS A 169 -14.75 -17.72 2.90
CA HIS A 169 -13.57 -17.07 3.43
C HIS A 169 -12.89 -16.22 2.36
N ARG A 170 -12.72 -16.77 1.15
CA ARG A 170 -12.11 -16.08 0.04
C ARG A 170 -12.87 -14.80 -0.34
N ALA A 171 -14.20 -14.85 -0.39
CA ALA A 171 -15.02 -13.69 -0.70
C ALA A 171 -14.84 -12.56 0.33
N ILE A 172 -14.70 -12.90 1.63
CA ILE A 172 -14.41 -11.92 2.69
C ILE A 172 -13.02 -11.31 2.45
N GLY A 173 -12.00 -12.14 2.20
CA GLY A 173 -10.64 -11.68 1.92
C GLY A 173 -10.58 -10.77 0.68
N ASP A 174 -11.20 -11.18 -0.42
CA ASP A 174 -11.27 -10.41 -1.65
C ASP A 174 -11.98 -9.06 -1.46
N PHE A 175 -13.07 -9.05 -0.69
CA PHE A 175 -13.77 -7.82 -0.33
C PHE A 175 -12.90 -6.88 0.50
N MET A 176 -12.14 -7.40 1.47
CA MET A 176 -11.18 -6.60 2.24
C MET A 176 -10.09 -6.00 1.33
N ILE A 177 -9.56 -6.78 0.39
CA ILE A 177 -8.57 -6.30 -0.59
C ILE A 177 -9.19 -5.21 -1.50
N LEU A 178 -10.46 -5.36 -1.89
CA LEU A 178 -11.16 -4.36 -2.68
C LEU A 178 -11.31 -3.03 -1.92
N ILE A 179 -11.68 -3.08 -0.64
CA ILE A 179 -11.75 -1.87 0.21
C ILE A 179 -10.35 -1.28 0.43
N ALA A 180 -9.30 -2.11 0.56
CA ALA A 180 -7.93 -1.63 0.61
C ALA A 180 -7.56 -0.86 -0.67
N ALA A 181 -7.92 -1.38 -1.85
CA ALA A 181 -7.72 -0.68 -3.12
C ALA A 181 -8.46 0.67 -3.18
N LEU A 182 -9.70 0.71 -2.69
CA LEU A 182 -10.48 1.96 -2.58
C LEU A 182 -9.80 2.98 -1.64
N SER A 183 -9.30 2.52 -0.50
CA SER A 183 -8.57 3.35 0.48
C SER A 183 -7.30 3.95 -0.13
N TRP A 184 -6.54 3.16 -0.88
CA TRP A 184 -5.37 3.63 -1.61
C TRP A 184 -5.72 4.63 -2.71
N ALA A 185 -6.81 4.42 -3.44
CA ALA A 185 -7.30 5.35 -4.45
C ALA A 185 -7.69 6.71 -3.85
N ALA A 186 -8.33 6.71 -2.67
CA ALA A 186 -8.63 7.93 -1.92
C ALA A 186 -7.35 8.66 -1.51
N THR A 187 -6.33 7.93 -1.02
CA THR A 187 -5.01 8.47 -0.69
C THR A 187 -4.35 9.12 -1.91
N THR A 188 -4.43 8.50 -3.08
CA THR A 188 -3.88 9.04 -4.33
C THR A 188 -4.54 10.38 -4.70
N ASN A 189 -5.86 10.48 -4.60
CA ASN A 189 -6.58 11.73 -4.88
C ASN A 189 -6.29 12.83 -3.84
N LEU A 190 -6.23 12.48 -2.54
CA LEU A 190 -5.85 13.43 -1.48
C LEU A 190 -4.42 13.94 -1.66
N THR A 191 -3.48 13.07 -2.00
CA THR A 191 -2.10 13.45 -2.31
C THR A 191 -2.05 14.44 -3.49
N LYS A 192 -2.86 14.20 -4.53
CA LYS A 192 -2.96 15.12 -5.66
C LYS A 192 -3.52 16.47 -5.24
N ILE A 193 -4.55 16.51 -4.39
CA ILE A 193 -5.09 17.76 -3.84
C ILE A 193 -4.01 18.53 -3.10
N MET A 194 -3.29 17.85 -2.19
CA MET A 194 -2.24 18.47 -1.40
C MET A 194 -1.10 19.03 -2.27
N LEU A 195 -0.67 18.29 -3.29
CA LEU A 195 0.36 18.74 -4.23
C LEU A 195 -0.10 19.90 -5.15
N SER A 196 -1.42 20.04 -5.38
CA SER A 196 -1.96 21.11 -6.23
C SER A 196 -2.09 22.46 -5.52
N GLN A 197 -1.90 22.54 -4.21
CA GLN A 197 -2.09 23.75 -3.41
C GLN A 197 -0.88 24.70 -3.37
N ASP A 198 0.15 24.47 -4.21
CA ASP A 198 1.37 25.31 -4.27
C ASP A 198 2.09 25.49 -2.90
N CYS A 199 1.90 24.54 -1.99
CA CYS A 199 2.45 24.59 -0.62
C CYS A 199 3.97 24.35 -0.55
N GLY A 200 4.63 24.10 -1.69
CA GLY A 200 6.07 23.86 -1.76
C GLY A 200 6.52 22.53 -1.12
N TYR A 201 5.60 21.56 -1.00
CA TYR A 201 5.91 20.23 -0.48
C TYR A 201 6.29 19.27 -1.60
N SER A 202 7.29 18.42 -1.34
CA SER A 202 7.66 17.36 -2.26
C SER A 202 6.81 16.10 -2.04
N SER A 203 6.67 15.29 -3.11
CA SER A 203 5.99 13.98 -2.98
C SER A 203 6.64 13.10 -1.91
N LEU A 204 7.96 13.18 -1.74
CA LEU A 204 8.69 12.46 -0.71
C LEU A 204 8.27 12.90 0.70
N GLU A 205 8.15 14.19 0.96
CA GLU A 205 7.69 14.71 2.26
C GLU A 205 6.31 14.17 2.61
N ILE A 206 5.39 14.17 1.65
CA ILE A 206 4.03 13.64 1.85
C ILE A 206 4.07 12.14 2.19
N VAL A 207 4.88 11.35 1.47
CA VAL A 207 5.05 9.91 1.75
C VAL A 207 5.61 9.69 3.15
N VAL A 208 6.60 10.46 3.57
CA VAL A 208 7.17 10.38 4.92
C VAL A 208 6.12 10.72 5.98
N TRP A 209 5.37 11.79 5.79
CA TRP A 209 4.37 12.25 6.76
C TRP A 209 3.24 11.24 6.94
N TYR A 210 2.68 10.71 5.86
CA TYR A 210 1.62 9.71 6.02
C TYR A 210 2.16 8.35 6.52
N SER A 211 3.43 8.04 6.26
CA SER A 211 4.07 6.85 6.83
C SER A 211 4.22 6.97 8.34
N VAL A 212 4.66 8.14 8.84
CA VAL A 212 4.80 8.40 10.28
C VAL A 212 3.43 8.41 10.97
N THR A 213 2.47 9.18 10.46
CA THR A 213 1.13 9.28 11.06
C THR A 213 0.39 7.95 10.99
N GLY A 214 0.49 7.22 9.89
CA GLY A 214 -0.13 5.92 9.75
C GLY A 214 0.51 4.85 10.64
N TRP A 215 1.83 4.88 10.83
CA TRP A 215 2.51 4.04 11.81
C TRP A 215 2.02 4.29 13.24
N LEU A 216 1.86 5.56 13.64
CA LEU A 216 1.30 5.91 14.93
C LEU A 216 -0.15 5.43 15.07
N LEU A 217 -0.97 5.57 14.02
CA LEU A 217 -2.36 5.11 14.01
C LEU A 217 -2.50 3.58 14.03
N LEU A 218 -1.51 2.82 13.56
CA LEU A 218 -1.47 1.36 13.69
C LEU A 218 -1.19 0.89 15.11
N SER A 219 -0.51 1.70 15.94
CA SER A 219 -0.06 1.29 17.28
C SER A 219 -1.19 0.82 18.21
N PRO A 220 -2.36 1.50 18.32
CA PRO A 220 -3.48 1.00 19.11
C PRO A 220 -4.01 -0.35 18.63
N TRP A 221 -3.96 -0.60 17.32
CA TRP A 221 -4.44 -1.85 16.73
C TRP A 221 -3.54 -3.03 17.06
N VAL A 222 -2.21 -2.80 17.08
CA VAL A 222 -1.24 -3.80 17.57
C VAL A 222 -1.54 -4.18 19.02
N VAL A 223 -1.81 -3.20 19.87
CA VAL A 223 -2.20 -3.46 21.27
C VAL A 223 -3.50 -4.27 21.33
N PHE A 224 -4.49 -3.93 20.52
CA PHE A 224 -5.77 -4.62 20.47
C PHE A 224 -5.63 -6.09 20.03
N GLU A 225 -4.89 -6.37 18.95
CA GLU A 225 -4.70 -7.74 18.45
C GLU A 225 -3.88 -8.63 19.41
N ASN A 226 -3.01 -8.03 20.21
CA ASN A 226 -2.16 -8.76 21.15
C ASN A 226 -2.63 -8.59 22.63
N TRP A 227 -3.88 -8.17 22.83
CA TRP A 227 -4.41 -7.91 24.18
C TRP A 227 -4.37 -9.20 25.03
N GLY A 228 -3.70 -9.12 26.18
CA GLY A 228 -3.57 -10.26 27.10
C GLY A 228 -2.57 -11.33 26.68
N SER A 229 -1.83 -11.13 25.58
CA SER A 229 -0.79 -12.03 25.10
C SER A 229 0.54 -11.28 24.90
N HIS A 230 1.65 -12.02 24.94
CA HIS A 230 2.93 -11.47 24.53
C HIS A 230 3.03 -11.47 23.00
N ILE A 231 3.60 -10.41 22.44
CA ILE A 231 3.95 -10.40 21.00
C ILE A 231 5.05 -11.47 20.80
N PRO A 232 4.77 -12.50 20.01
CA PRO A 232 5.73 -13.57 19.80
C PRO A 232 6.95 -13.06 19.03
N TYR A 233 8.09 -13.73 19.22
CA TYR A 233 9.29 -13.36 18.49
C TYR A 233 9.20 -13.86 17.05
N PRO A 234 9.31 -12.99 16.03
CA PRO A 234 9.16 -13.38 14.63
C PRO A 234 10.28 -14.32 14.18
N SER A 235 9.96 -15.26 13.33
CA SER A 235 10.92 -16.14 12.68
C SER A 235 11.95 -15.34 11.87
N GLN A 236 13.09 -15.97 11.53
CA GLN A 236 14.10 -15.31 10.71
C GLN A 236 13.53 -14.88 9.34
N ALA A 237 12.70 -15.72 8.72
CA ALA A 237 12.08 -15.44 7.44
C ALA A 237 11.10 -14.23 7.54
N GLU A 238 10.28 -14.16 8.59
CA GLU A 238 9.39 -13.03 8.82
C GLU A 238 10.17 -11.72 9.02
N ARG A 239 11.24 -11.73 9.82
CA ARG A 239 12.10 -10.55 10.03
C ARG A 239 12.68 -10.02 8.72
N VAL A 240 13.22 -10.90 7.89
CA VAL A 240 13.78 -10.53 6.59
C VAL A 240 12.69 -9.99 5.66
N THR A 241 11.53 -10.65 5.64
CA THR A 241 10.39 -10.21 4.81
C THR A 241 9.84 -8.84 5.26
N ILE A 242 9.71 -8.61 6.57
CA ILE A 242 9.27 -7.32 7.12
C ILE A 242 10.28 -6.22 6.77
N ALA A 243 11.58 -6.46 6.95
CA ALA A 243 12.63 -5.51 6.59
C ALA A 243 12.63 -5.21 5.07
N TYR A 244 12.46 -6.24 4.24
CA TYR A 244 12.30 -6.10 2.80
C TYR A 244 11.10 -5.22 2.44
N LEU A 245 9.93 -5.48 3.01
CA LEU A 245 8.73 -4.69 2.77
C LEU A 245 8.88 -3.24 3.25
N GLY A 246 9.52 -3.02 4.40
CA GLY A 246 9.74 -1.70 4.96
C GLY A 246 10.76 -0.88 4.16
N ILE A 247 11.92 -1.46 3.84
CA ILE A 247 13.03 -0.75 3.21
C ILE A 247 12.85 -0.71 1.69
N VAL A 248 12.67 -1.88 1.05
CA VAL A 248 12.65 -1.94 -0.41
C VAL A 248 11.30 -1.52 -0.97
N CYS A 249 10.20 -2.09 -0.45
CA CYS A 249 8.88 -1.83 -1.00
C CYS A 249 8.24 -0.53 -0.52
N THR A 250 8.72 0.07 0.59
CA THR A 250 8.16 1.33 1.10
C THR A 250 9.10 2.52 0.90
N VAL A 251 10.41 2.36 1.08
CA VAL A 251 11.35 3.50 0.97
C VAL A 251 11.95 3.62 -0.42
N LEU A 252 12.51 2.52 -0.96
CA LEU A 252 13.25 2.58 -2.23
C LEU A 252 12.34 2.63 -3.47
N SER A 253 11.07 2.24 -3.34
CA SER A 253 10.11 2.25 -4.45
C SER A 253 9.46 3.61 -4.70
N TYR A 254 9.67 4.59 -3.82
CA TYR A 254 9.24 5.99 -3.93
C TYR A 254 10.43 6.92 -4.17
#